data_1a20c6426a93c9e6da9f4a46b3457e45
#
_entry.id   1a20c6426a93c9e6da9f4a46b3457e45
#
_cell.length_a   1.000
_cell.length_b   1.000
_cell.length_c   1.000
_cell.angle_alpha   90.00
_cell.angle_beta   90.00
_cell.angle_gamma   90.00
#
_symmetry.space_group_name_H-M   'P 1'
#
loop_
_entity.id
_entity.type
_entity.pdbx_description
1 polymer ?
#
loop_
_entity_poly.entity_id
_entity_poly.type
_entity_poly.pdbx_seq_one_letter_code
_entity_poly.pdbx_strand_id
1 'polypeptide(L)'
;LIIEEYLSGNVKAWGVLQNRSGKVTRQFSADLNGKWDGNQLILDEKFNWDDGEIQTRQWQITKIDENNYEGTAGDVVGKAKGYSYGPAFKFEYVLLVPVKGKEMKITFDDWIFKQDDRVAINRATMTKFGIKVAELTVVFVKD
;
A
#
# COMPACT_ATOMS: atom_id res chain seq x y z
N LEU A 1 -4.65 13.48 5.06
CA LEU A 1 -3.50 13.26 4.18
C LEU A 1 -3.94 13.36 2.72
N ILE A 2 -3.35 14.29 2.01
CA ILE A 2 -3.57 14.44 0.58
C ILE A 2 -2.57 13.52 -0.13
N ILE A 3 -3.04 12.35 -0.53
CA ILE A 3 -2.18 11.27 -1.02
C ILE A 3 -1.45 11.66 -2.31
N GLU A 4 -2.10 12.42 -3.20
CA GLU A 4 -1.47 12.87 -4.44
C GLU A 4 -0.35 13.88 -4.22
N GLU A 5 -0.36 14.62 -3.12
CA GLU A 5 0.76 15.48 -2.75
C GLU A 5 1.90 14.68 -2.12
N TYR A 6 1.55 13.81 -1.16
CA TYR A 6 2.57 13.04 -0.43
C TYR A 6 3.30 12.05 -1.31
N LEU A 7 2.61 11.34 -2.19
CA LEU A 7 3.21 10.30 -3.04
C LEU A 7 3.67 10.80 -4.41
N SER A 8 3.61 12.09 -4.68
CA SER A 8 4.21 12.65 -5.89
C SER A 8 5.73 12.72 -5.77
N GLY A 9 6.43 12.32 -6.84
CA GLY A 9 7.89 12.25 -6.83
C GLY A 9 8.39 10.94 -6.23
N ASN A 10 9.59 10.97 -5.66
CA ASN A 10 10.26 9.78 -5.16
C ASN A 10 10.04 9.62 -3.66
N VAL A 11 9.62 8.41 -3.26
CA VAL A 11 9.43 8.02 -1.88
C VAL A 11 10.11 6.69 -1.65
N LYS A 12 10.86 6.57 -0.57
CA LYS A 12 11.45 5.30 -0.15
C LYS A 12 10.61 4.67 0.95
N ALA A 13 10.60 3.34 0.99
CA ALA A 13 9.83 2.61 1.99
C ALA A 13 10.59 1.40 2.51
N TRP A 14 10.32 1.05 3.76
CA TRP A 14 10.84 -0.16 4.41
C TRP A 14 9.67 -0.81 5.13
N GLY A 15 9.50 -2.11 4.95
CA GLY A 15 8.36 -2.84 5.49
C GLY A 15 8.72 -4.10 6.23
N VAL A 16 7.87 -4.43 7.19
CA VAL A 16 7.95 -5.63 8.02
C VAL A 16 6.61 -6.36 7.93
N LEU A 17 6.65 -7.61 7.47
CA LEU A 17 5.47 -8.47 7.41
C LEU A 17 5.49 -9.43 8.60
N GLN A 18 4.42 -9.40 9.39
CA GLN A 18 4.24 -10.26 10.55
C GLN A 18 3.09 -11.22 10.31
N ASN A 19 3.28 -12.48 10.70
CA ASN A 19 2.19 -13.46 10.61
C ASN A 19 1.19 -13.27 11.75
N ARG A 20 0.18 -14.13 11.83
CA ARG A 20 -0.90 -14.05 12.81
C ARG A 20 -0.41 -14.06 14.26
N SER A 21 0.70 -14.75 14.54
CA SER A 21 1.27 -14.81 15.90
C SER A 21 2.22 -13.66 16.20
N GLY A 22 2.40 -12.72 15.26
CA GLY A 22 3.28 -11.58 15.43
C GLY A 22 4.72 -11.81 15.00
N LYS A 23 5.04 -13.01 14.49
CA LYS A 23 6.40 -13.31 14.04
C LYS A 23 6.68 -12.62 12.71
N VAL A 24 7.84 -12.00 12.60
CA VAL A 24 8.31 -11.41 11.33
C VAL A 24 8.67 -12.54 10.38
N THR A 25 8.02 -12.56 9.22
CA THR A 25 8.24 -13.59 8.19
C THR A 25 9.03 -13.08 7.00
N ARG A 26 8.87 -11.79 6.65
CA ARG A 26 9.57 -11.16 5.53
C ARG A 26 9.74 -9.67 5.80
N GLN A 27 10.77 -9.10 5.18
CA GLN A 27 10.98 -7.66 5.20
C GLN A 27 11.33 -7.19 3.79
N PHE A 28 11.10 -5.91 3.50
CA PHE A 28 11.44 -5.33 2.20
C PHE A 28 11.95 -3.90 2.32
N SER A 29 12.69 -3.47 1.30
CA SER A 29 12.85 -2.06 0.96
C SER A 29 12.12 -1.81 -0.37
N ALA A 30 11.66 -0.59 -0.58
CA ALA A 30 10.93 -0.26 -1.79
C ALA A 30 11.23 1.16 -2.27
N ASP A 31 11.15 1.33 -3.58
CA ASP A 31 11.18 2.63 -4.24
C ASP A 31 9.81 2.88 -4.85
N LEU A 32 9.23 4.03 -4.52
CA LEU A 32 7.96 4.49 -5.08
C LEU A 32 8.19 5.75 -5.88
N ASN A 33 7.51 5.86 -7.01
CA ASN A 33 7.51 7.06 -7.83
C ASN A 33 6.09 7.39 -8.24
N GLY A 34 5.60 8.54 -7.82
CA GLY A 34 4.25 9.00 -8.12
C GLY A 34 4.24 10.16 -9.11
N LYS A 35 3.27 10.14 -10.03
CA LYS A 35 3.02 11.21 -10.99
C LYS A 35 1.55 11.57 -10.96
N TRP A 36 1.25 12.81 -10.65
CA TRP A 36 -0.10 13.36 -10.56
C TRP A 36 -0.41 14.22 -11.78
N ASP A 37 -1.51 13.94 -12.47
CA ASP A 37 -1.92 14.67 -13.68
C ASP A 37 -3.07 15.67 -13.45
N GLY A 38 -3.48 15.87 -12.21
CA GLY A 38 -4.61 16.71 -11.82
C GLY A 38 -5.89 15.92 -11.56
N ASN A 39 -5.94 14.66 -11.93
CA ASN A 39 -7.09 13.78 -11.71
C ASN A 39 -6.69 12.39 -11.22
N GLN A 40 -5.57 11.87 -11.70
CA GLN A 40 -5.12 10.51 -11.41
C GLN A 40 -3.66 10.51 -10.96
N LEU A 41 -3.37 9.74 -9.92
CA LEU A 41 -2.01 9.46 -9.46
C LEU A 41 -1.58 8.10 -10.03
N ILE A 42 -0.50 8.09 -10.78
CA ILE A 42 0.16 6.86 -11.23
C ILE A 42 1.32 6.62 -10.29
N LEU A 43 1.25 5.54 -9.52
CA LEU A 43 2.25 5.21 -8.51
C LEU A 43 2.95 3.92 -8.89
N ASP A 44 4.22 4.04 -9.28
CA ASP A 44 5.07 2.89 -9.56
C ASP A 44 5.79 2.46 -8.30
N GLU A 45 5.68 1.19 -7.96
CA GLU A 45 6.29 0.60 -6.77
C GLU A 45 7.22 -0.53 -7.17
N LYS A 46 8.44 -0.54 -6.62
CA LYS A 46 9.39 -1.64 -6.77
C LYS A 46 9.83 -2.09 -5.39
N PHE A 47 9.54 -3.35 -5.08
CA PHE A 47 9.85 -3.97 -3.79
C PHE A 47 11.04 -4.91 -3.94
N ASN A 48 11.98 -4.80 -3.02
CA ASN A 48 13.10 -5.73 -2.88
C ASN A 48 12.91 -6.48 -1.56
N TRP A 49 12.44 -7.72 -1.66
CA TRP A 49 12.21 -8.57 -0.49
C TRP A 49 13.51 -9.19 0.00
N ASP A 50 13.60 -9.45 1.30
CA ASP A 50 14.81 -10.03 1.92
C ASP A 50 15.11 -11.47 1.51
N ASP A 51 14.15 -12.16 0.88
CA ASP A 51 14.34 -13.49 0.29
C ASP A 51 14.82 -13.44 -1.16
N GLY A 52 15.09 -12.24 -1.68
CA GLY A 52 15.60 -12.04 -3.05
C GLY A 52 14.51 -11.81 -4.09
N GLU A 53 13.25 -11.92 -3.74
CA GLU A 53 12.15 -11.62 -4.68
C GLU A 53 12.13 -10.14 -5.00
N ILE A 54 11.95 -9.81 -6.29
CA ILE A 54 11.69 -8.45 -6.76
C ILE A 54 10.26 -8.41 -7.26
N GLN A 55 9.47 -7.50 -6.71
CA GLN A 55 8.06 -7.35 -7.05
C GLN A 55 7.80 -5.93 -7.49
N THR A 56 7.01 -5.75 -8.54
CA THR A 56 6.60 -4.43 -9.01
C THR A 56 5.09 -4.34 -9.01
N ARG A 57 4.59 -3.12 -8.77
CA ARG A 57 3.16 -2.82 -8.87
C ARG A 57 3.00 -1.40 -9.36
N GLN A 58 2.03 -1.19 -10.24
CA GLN A 58 1.61 0.15 -10.62
C GLN A 58 0.17 0.36 -10.18
N TRP A 59 -0.03 1.35 -9.31
CA TRP A 59 -1.34 1.82 -8.92
C TRP A 59 -1.79 2.93 -9.86
N GLN A 60 -3.07 2.91 -10.21
CA GLN A 60 -3.76 4.03 -10.84
C GLN A 60 -4.83 4.48 -9.85
N ILE A 61 -4.60 5.62 -9.21
CA ILE A 61 -5.47 6.13 -8.15
C ILE A 61 -6.15 7.39 -8.65
N THR A 62 -7.48 7.32 -8.77
CA THR A 62 -8.31 8.42 -9.28
C THR A 62 -8.96 9.14 -8.10
N LYS A 63 -8.84 10.47 -8.09
CA LYS A 63 -9.51 11.30 -7.10
C LYS A 63 -10.96 11.49 -7.53
N ILE A 64 -11.90 11.03 -6.71
CA ILE A 64 -13.34 11.10 -7.01
C ILE A 64 -13.91 12.43 -6.52
N ASP A 65 -13.57 12.82 -5.31
CA ASP A 65 -13.91 14.10 -4.72
C ASP A 65 -12.81 14.49 -3.72
N GLU A 66 -13.05 15.49 -2.91
CA GLU A 66 -12.05 16.03 -1.99
C GLU A 66 -11.47 14.98 -1.03
N ASN A 67 -12.28 13.99 -0.64
CA ASN A 67 -11.89 12.98 0.35
C ASN A 67 -11.89 11.54 -0.16
N ASN A 68 -12.47 11.28 -1.33
CA ASN A 68 -12.67 9.92 -1.83
C ASN A 68 -11.83 9.64 -3.06
N TYR A 69 -11.27 8.43 -3.09
CA TYR A 69 -10.40 7.94 -4.15
C TYR A 69 -10.78 6.52 -4.54
N GLU A 70 -10.51 6.15 -5.78
CA GLU A 70 -10.59 4.78 -6.27
C GLU A 70 -9.26 4.39 -6.89
N GLY A 71 -8.85 3.14 -6.71
CA GLY A 71 -7.59 2.65 -7.24
C GLY A 71 -7.71 1.33 -7.93
N THR A 72 -6.84 1.10 -8.92
CA THR A 72 -6.67 -0.18 -9.59
C THR A 72 -5.19 -0.51 -9.70
N ALA A 73 -4.88 -1.80 -9.71
CA ALA A 73 -3.55 -2.33 -9.99
C ALA A 73 -3.70 -3.73 -10.58
N GLY A 74 -2.62 -4.26 -11.17
CA GLY A 74 -2.69 -5.53 -11.88
C GLY A 74 -3.10 -6.73 -11.04
N ASP A 75 -2.76 -6.73 -9.75
CA ASP A 75 -3.08 -7.81 -8.81
C ASP A 75 -4.26 -7.47 -7.88
N VAL A 76 -4.95 -6.35 -8.12
CA VAL A 76 -6.13 -5.94 -7.34
C VAL A 76 -7.40 -6.47 -7.99
N VAL A 77 -8.24 -7.10 -7.19
CA VAL A 77 -9.56 -7.59 -7.62
C VAL A 77 -10.55 -6.44 -7.54
N GLY A 78 -11.10 -6.03 -8.68
CA GLY A 78 -12.00 -4.88 -8.73
C GLY A 78 -11.28 -3.57 -8.45
N LYS A 79 -11.90 -2.70 -7.65
CA LYS A 79 -11.34 -1.39 -7.32
C LYS A 79 -11.04 -1.28 -5.83
N ALA A 80 -9.91 -0.66 -5.52
CA ALA A 80 -9.60 -0.22 -4.17
C ALA A 80 -10.39 1.06 -3.87
N LYS A 81 -10.77 1.24 -2.61
CA LYS A 81 -11.44 2.46 -2.13
C LYS A 81 -10.55 3.18 -1.14
N GLY A 82 -10.30 4.46 -1.40
CA GLY A 82 -9.48 5.31 -0.56
C GLY A 82 -10.28 6.44 0.05
N TYR A 83 -9.89 6.82 1.26
CA TYR A 83 -10.54 7.90 1.98
C TYR A 83 -9.52 8.69 2.79
N SER A 84 -9.58 10.02 2.69
CA SER A 84 -8.70 10.93 3.42
C SER A 84 -9.36 11.43 4.70
N TYR A 85 -8.67 11.27 5.84
CA TYR A 85 -9.14 11.72 7.17
C TYR A 85 -8.03 12.56 7.82
N GLY A 86 -8.04 13.88 7.65
CA GLY A 86 -7.00 14.72 8.26
C GLY A 86 -5.60 14.22 7.93
N PRO A 87 -4.76 13.85 8.93
CA PRO A 87 -3.41 13.34 8.68
C PRO A 87 -3.35 11.89 8.21
N ALA A 88 -4.51 11.20 8.10
CA ALA A 88 -4.60 9.79 7.75
C ALA A 88 -5.23 9.58 6.38
N PHE A 89 -4.88 8.46 5.77
CA PHE A 89 -5.48 7.97 4.54
C PHE A 89 -5.78 6.48 4.72
N LYS A 90 -7.01 6.08 4.41
CA LYS A 90 -7.44 4.68 4.49
C LYS A 90 -7.60 4.13 3.08
N PHE A 91 -7.06 2.92 2.84
CA PHE A 91 -7.17 2.25 1.55
C PHE A 91 -7.59 0.80 1.75
N GLU A 92 -8.71 0.42 1.16
CA GLU A 92 -9.26 -0.93 1.30
C GLU A 92 -9.30 -1.61 -0.06
N TYR A 93 -8.77 -2.82 -0.14
CA TYR A 93 -8.72 -3.56 -1.39
C TYR A 93 -8.50 -5.06 -1.17
N VAL A 94 -8.70 -5.83 -2.23
CA VAL A 94 -8.44 -7.27 -2.28
C VAL A 94 -7.33 -7.52 -3.28
N LEU A 95 -6.27 -8.20 -2.85
CA LEU A 95 -5.18 -8.63 -3.72
C LEU A 95 -5.26 -10.12 -4.00
N LEU A 96 -4.81 -10.51 -5.20
CA LEU A 96 -4.45 -11.88 -5.50
C LEU A 96 -3.02 -12.10 -5.05
N VAL A 97 -2.83 -12.92 -4.02
CA VAL A 97 -1.50 -13.19 -3.42
C VAL A 97 -1.13 -14.64 -3.70
N PRO A 98 0.07 -14.91 -4.28
CA PRO A 98 0.52 -16.26 -4.47
C PRO A 98 0.90 -16.89 -3.12
N VAL A 99 0.28 -18.01 -2.79
CA VAL A 99 0.56 -18.78 -1.58
C VAL A 99 0.68 -20.24 -1.99
N LYS A 100 1.88 -20.82 -1.82
CA LYS A 100 2.16 -22.24 -2.13
C LYS A 100 1.67 -22.64 -3.53
N GLY A 101 1.97 -21.80 -4.53
CA GLY A 101 1.62 -22.07 -5.92
C GLY A 101 0.18 -21.78 -6.32
N LYS A 102 -0.64 -21.28 -5.40
CA LYS A 102 -2.04 -20.90 -5.67
C LYS A 102 -2.23 -19.42 -5.41
N GLU A 103 -3.09 -18.78 -6.21
CA GLU A 103 -3.50 -17.40 -5.96
C GLU A 103 -4.64 -17.38 -4.96
N MET A 104 -4.48 -16.61 -3.90
CA MET A 104 -5.48 -16.44 -2.85
C MET A 104 -5.91 -14.99 -2.78
N LYS A 105 -7.20 -14.75 -2.58
CA LYS A 105 -7.75 -13.42 -2.36
C LYS A 105 -7.54 -13.03 -0.90
N ILE A 106 -6.77 -11.98 -0.67
CA ILE A 106 -6.50 -11.43 0.67
C ILE A 106 -7.03 -10.01 0.71
N THR A 107 -7.83 -9.71 1.73
CA THR A 107 -8.35 -8.36 1.96
C THR A 107 -7.32 -7.55 2.73
N PHE A 108 -7.03 -6.36 2.23
CA PHE A 108 -6.11 -5.40 2.85
C PHE A 108 -6.90 -4.21 3.38
N ASP A 109 -6.67 -3.87 4.63
CA ASP A 109 -7.16 -2.65 5.25
C ASP A 109 -5.92 -1.83 5.62
N ASP A 110 -5.59 -0.88 4.75
CA ASP A 110 -4.39 -0.06 4.81
C ASP A 110 -4.67 1.29 5.44
N TRP A 111 -3.88 1.65 6.44
CA TRP A 111 -3.88 3.01 6.98
C TRP A 111 -2.51 3.63 6.77
N ILE A 112 -2.50 4.88 6.30
CA ILE A 112 -1.29 5.69 6.18
C ILE A 112 -1.44 6.91 7.08
N PHE A 113 -0.48 7.11 7.97
CA PHE A 113 -0.48 8.23 8.93
C PHE A 113 0.71 9.14 8.66
N LYS A 114 0.45 10.35 8.19
CA LYS A 114 1.49 11.35 7.99
C LYS A 114 2.04 11.79 9.35
N GLN A 115 3.35 11.73 9.50
CA GLN A 115 4.05 12.16 10.71
C GLN A 115 4.56 13.60 10.57
N ASP A 116 5.18 13.90 9.42
CA ASP A 116 5.65 15.23 9.02
C ASP A 116 5.66 15.30 7.49
N ASP A 117 6.29 16.32 6.90
CA ASP A 117 6.30 16.48 5.45
C ASP A 117 7.04 15.38 4.71
N ARG A 118 7.91 14.63 5.38
CA ARG A 118 8.72 13.58 4.77
C ARG A 118 8.33 12.17 5.19
N VAL A 119 7.88 11.96 6.42
CA VAL A 119 7.69 10.63 7.01
C VAL A 119 6.21 10.31 7.16
N ALA A 120 5.82 9.11 6.72
CA ALA A 120 4.51 8.54 6.99
C ALA A 120 4.67 7.08 7.43
N ILE A 121 3.74 6.62 8.24
CA ILE A 121 3.70 5.23 8.73
C ILE A 121 2.46 4.58 8.14
N ASN A 122 2.64 3.41 7.56
CA ASN A 122 1.56 2.61 7.00
C ASN A 122 1.39 1.34 7.82
N ARG A 123 0.16 1.04 8.16
CA ARG A 123 -0.20 -0.23 8.80
C ARG A 123 -1.33 -0.86 8.01
N ALA A 124 -1.09 -2.10 7.56
CA ALA A 124 -2.07 -2.87 6.81
C ALA A 124 -2.44 -4.13 7.57
N THR A 125 -3.73 -4.34 7.78
CA THR A 125 -4.25 -5.59 8.30
C THR A 125 -4.70 -6.45 7.12
N MET A 126 -4.21 -7.68 7.07
CA MET A 126 -4.52 -8.65 6.02
C MET A 126 -5.47 -9.69 6.58
N THR A 127 -6.63 -9.86 5.94
CA THR A 127 -7.64 -10.83 6.39
C THR A 127 -8.02 -11.77 5.25
N LYS A 128 -8.44 -12.99 5.63
CA LYS A 128 -9.03 -13.95 4.74
C LYS A 128 -10.24 -14.56 5.45
N PHE A 129 -11.40 -14.49 4.79
CA PHE A 129 -12.68 -14.93 5.39
C PHE A 129 -12.96 -14.24 6.73
N GLY A 130 -12.61 -12.96 6.85
CA GLY A 130 -12.83 -12.19 8.06
C GLY A 130 -11.85 -12.46 9.19
N ILE A 131 -10.86 -13.34 9.00
CA ILE A 131 -9.88 -13.71 10.01
C ILE A 131 -8.54 -13.04 9.65
N LYS A 132 -7.93 -12.35 10.63
CA LYS A 132 -6.62 -11.73 10.46
C LYS A 132 -5.57 -12.82 10.22
N VAL A 133 -4.83 -12.72 9.11
CA VAL A 133 -3.78 -13.68 8.75
C VAL A 133 -2.39 -13.06 8.82
N ALA A 134 -2.27 -11.75 8.66
CA ALA A 134 -0.99 -11.05 8.70
C ALA A 134 -1.18 -9.56 8.95
N GLU A 135 -0.08 -8.90 9.26
CA GLU A 135 -0.01 -7.45 9.43
C GLU A 135 1.27 -6.93 8.80
N LEU A 136 1.15 -5.84 8.06
CA LEU A 136 2.28 -5.18 7.41
C LEU A 136 2.45 -3.79 8.00
N THR A 137 3.68 -3.48 8.42
CA THR A 137 4.05 -2.13 8.88
C THR A 137 5.11 -1.59 7.94
N VAL A 138 4.88 -0.39 7.42
CA VAL A 138 5.77 0.25 6.45
C VAL A 138 6.07 1.67 6.90
N VAL A 139 7.32 2.06 6.79
CA VAL A 139 7.74 3.45 6.97
C VAL A 139 8.04 4.03 5.59
N PHE A 140 7.41 5.15 5.27
CA PHE A 140 7.70 5.92 4.05
C PHE A 140 8.54 7.13 4.40
N VAL A 141 9.54 7.41 3.56
CA VAL A 141 10.35 8.63 3.65
C VAL A 141 10.38 9.28 2.27
N LYS A 142 9.80 10.48 2.19
CA LYS A 142 9.78 11.26 0.96
C LYS A 142 11.11 11.99 0.77
N ASP A 143 11.63 11.97 -0.44
CA ASP A 143 12.86 12.70 -0.81
C ASP A 143 12.65 14.20 -0.81
#